data_facece28e3be6105615c03bbd57624ca
#
_entry.id   facece28e3be6105615c03bbd57624ca
#
_cell.length_a   1.000
_cell.length_b   1.000
_cell.length_c   1.000
_cell.angle_alpha   90.00
_cell.angle_beta   90.00
_cell.angle_gamma   90.00
#
_symmetry.space_group_name_H-M   'P 1'
#
loop_
_entity.id
_entity.type
_entity.pdbx_description
1 polymer ?
#
loop_
_entity_poly.entity_id
_entity_poly.type
_entity_poly.pdbx_seq_one_letter_code
_entity_poly.pdbx_strand_id
1 'polypeptide(L)'
;MTKRILVLYSSREGQTRKIVDAILARAPNWRADLYNLHEQPVIDLTPYDKVLIAASIRYGHFHPSLNKFVEQHYAVLKEKEAAFIAVNLVARKPEKNTPETNLYTRKWLQQSIWKPQHVVVFAGALRYSRYNWWQKRIIQLIMWMTGGSTDTSRDIEFTNWTNVQKFAEQLLKS
;
A
#
# COMPACT_ATOMS: atom_id res chain seq x y z
N MET A 1 15.03 -12.43 21.61
CA MET A 1 15.57 -11.79 20.39
C MET A 1 14.57 -10.74 19.90
N THR A 2 15.06 -9.62 19.43
CA THR A 2 14.20 -8.59 18.84
C THR A 2 13.76 -9.06 17.46
N LYS A 3 12.44 -9.15 17.23
CA LYS A 3 11.87 -9.50 15.92
C LYS A 3 12.18 -8.43 14.87
N ARG A 4 12.40 -8.86 13.63
CA ARG A 4 12.73 -7.96 12.52
C ARG A 4 11.67 -8.00 11.45
N ILE A 5 11.23 -6.83 11.01
CA ILE A 5 10.28 -6.66 9.91
C ILE A 5 10.92 -5.85 8.78
N LEU A 6 10.86 -6.42 7.58
CA LEU A 6 11.19 -5.70 6.36
C LEU A 6 9.94 -5.01 5.84
N VAL A 7 10.04 -3.74 5.57
CA VAL A 7 8.94 -2.96 5.00
C VAL A 7 9.36 -2.35 3.68
N LEU A 8 8.61 -2.64 2.65
CA LEU A 8 8.79 -2.12 1.30
C LEU A 8 7.57 -1.30 0.92
N TYR A 9 7.78 -0.09 0.43
CA TYR A 9 6.68 0.76 0.01
C TYR A 9 6.88 1.33 -1.39
N SER A 10 5.77 1.50 -2.09
CA SER A 10 5.68 2.22 -3.36
C SER A 10 4.68 3.36 -3.18
N SER A 11 5.19 4.59 -3.15
CA SER A 11 4.37 5.79 -2.94
C SER A 11 4.89 6.93 -3.78
N ARG A 12 3.99 7.65 -4.46
CA ARG A 12 4.34 8.86 -5.21
C ARG A 12 4.04 10.14 -4.42
N GLU A 13 3.01 10.12 -3.62
CA GLU A 13 2.46 11.30 -2.95
C GLU A 13 2.65 11.27 -1.43
N GLY A 14 3.22 10.18 -0.92
CA GLY A 14 3.57 10.03 0.48
C GLY A 14 2.49 9.40 1.36
N GLN A 15 1.26 9.16 0.87
CA GLN A 15 0.20 8.60 1.71
C GLN A 15 0.48 7.16 2.12
N THR A 16 0.97 6.31 1.21
CA THR A 16 1.36 4.94 1.53
C THR A 16 2.47 4.91 2.58
N ARG A 17 3.46 5.78 2.48
CA ARG A 17 4.51 5.94 3.48
C ARG A 17 3.93 6.35 4.83
N LYS A 18 3.01 7.30 4.88
CA LYS A 18 2.33 7.73 6.11
C LYS A 18 1.56 6.59 6.78
N ILE A 19 0.90 5.72 5.99
CA ILE A 19 0.23 4.51 6.50
C ILE A 19 1.24 3.55 7.11
N VAL A 20 2.33 3.29 6.42
CA VAL A 20 3.41 2.42 6.92
C VAL A 20 4.01 2.95 8.21
N ASP A 21 4.31 4.24 8.28
CA ASP A 21 4.86 4.88 9.49
C ASP A 21 3.90 4.74 10.69
N ALA A 22 2.58 4.88 10.45
CA ALA A 22 1.57 4.69 11.50
C ALA A 22 1.49 3.24 11.99
N ILE A 23 1.69 2.26 11.11
CA ILE A 23 1.78 0.84 11.48
C ILE A 23 3.03 0.59 12.33
N LEU A 24 4.18 1.08 11.90
CA LEU A 24 5.45 0.87 12.60
C LEU A 24 5.49 1.58 13.96
N ALA A 25 4.79 2.69 14.12
CA ALA A 25 4.64 3.37 15.42
C ALA A 25 3.94 2.48 16.48
N ARG A 26 3.22 1.43 16.06
CA ARG A 26 2.60 0.43 16.92
C ARG A 26 3.48 -0.80 17.20
N ALA A 27 4.72 -0.80 16.70
CA ALA A 27 5.64 -1.92 16.78
C ALA A 27 6.92 -1.61 17.61
N PRO A 28 6.82 -1.15 18.87
CA PRO A 28 7.99 -0.73 19.63
C PRO A 28 9.00 -1.86 19.88
N ASN A 29 8.56 -3.11 19.82
CA ASN A 29 9.39 -4.29 20.04
C ASN A 29 9.92 -4.91 18.73
N TRP A 30 9.66 -4.29 17.59
CA TRP A 30 10.14 -4.72 16.28
C TRP A 30 11.24 -3.80 15.77
N ARG A 31 12.29 -4.40 15.23
CA ARG A 31 13.27 -3.66 14.44
C ARG A 31 12.79 -3.65 12.99
N ALA A 32 12.48 -2.46 12.47
CA ALA A 32 12.00 -2.28 11.11
C ALA A 32 13.08 -1.70 10.21
N ASP A 33 13.30 -2.32 9.06
CA ASP A 33 14.07 -1.77 7.96
C ASP A 33 13.10 -1.40 6.83
N LEU A 34 13.18 -0.17 6.32
CA LEU A 34 12.22 0.44 5.41
C LEU A 34 12.87 0.86 4.11
N TYR A 35 12.35 0.39 2.98
CA TYR A 35 12.88 0.67 1.65
C TYR A 35 11.80 1.12 0.67
N ASN A 36 12.18 2.05 -0.19
CA ASN A 36 11.35 2.47 -1.31
C ASN A 36 11.55 1.51 -2.50
N LEU A 37 10.48 0.87 -2.96
CA LEU A 37 10.52 -0.03 -4.11
C LEU A 37 10.97 0.64 -5.42
N HIS A 38 10.75 1.96 -5.55
CA HIS A 38 11.15 2.70 -6.75
C HIS A 38 12.68 2.78 -6.91
N GLU A 39 13.42 2.64 -5.83
CA GLU A 39 14.89 2.62 -5.82
C GLU A 39 15.46 1.24 -6.19
N GLN A 40 14.60 0.26 -6.43
CA GLN A 40 14.94 -1.11 -6.76
C GLN A 40 16.01 -1.69 -5.81
N PRO A 41 15.75 -1.71 -4.49
CA PRO A 41 16.74 -2.12 -3.52
C PRO A 41 17.11 -3.60 -3.68
N VAL A 42 18.39 -3.89 -3.53
CA VAL A 42 18.90 -5.26 -3.45
C VAL A 42 18.95 -5.64 -1.97
N ILE A 43 18.10 -6.56 -1.55
CA ILE A 43 17.91 -6.89 -0.13
C ILE A 43 17.96 -8.40 0.05
N ASP A 44 18.70 -8.85 1.05
CA ASP A 44 18.54 -10.20 1.58
C ASP A 44 17.34 -10.25 2.53
N LEU A 45 16.33 -11.04 2.19
CA LEU A 45 15.13 -11.22 3.00
C LEU A 45 15.30 -12.20 4.16
N THR A 46 16.38 -12.99 4.14
CA THR A 46 16.61 -14.08 5.10
C THR A 46 16.53 -13.64 6.57
N PRO A 47 17.15 -12.51 6.99
CA PRO A 47 17.21 -12.13 8.39
C PRO A 47 15.92 -11.54 8.97
N TYR A 48 14.86 -11.45 8.18
CA TYR A 48 13.58 -10.87 8.63
C TYR A 48 12.58 -11.95 9.01
N ASP A 49 11.86 -11.72 10.10
CA ASP A 49 10.76 -12.59 10.55
C ASP A 49 9.49 -12.33 9.73
N LYS A 50 9.24 -11.09 9.34
CA LYS A 50 8.08 -10.68 8.54
C LYS A 50 8.46 -9.74 7.41
N VAL A 51 7.64 -9.75 6.37
CA VAL A 51 7.72 -8.82 5.24
C VAL A 51 6.38 -8.12 5.04
N LEU A 52 6.41 -6.80 5.03
CA LEU A 52 5.26 -5.95 4.69
C LEU A 52 5.54 -5.21 3.39
N ILE A 53 4.70 -5.40 2.39
CA ILE A 53 4.76 -4.64 1.15
C ILE A 53 3.51 -3.77 1.04
N ALA A 54 3.71 -2.46 0.90
CA ALA A 54 2.63 -1.49 0.76
C ALA A 54 2.78 -0.71 -0.56
N ALA A 55 1.78 -0.76 -1.42
CA ALA A 55 1.84 -0.14 -2.73
C ALA A 55 0.57 0.65 -3.06
N SER A 56 0.75 1.83 -3.63
CA SER A 56 -0.34 2.65 -4.13
C SER A 56 -0.64 2.38 -5.60
N ILE A 57 -1.92 2.48 -5.94
CA ILE A 57 -2.40 2.45 -7.32
C ILE A 57 -2.47 3.87 -7.86
N ARG A 58 -1.95 4.06 -9.07
CA ARG A 58 -2.11 5.28 -9.84
C ARG A 58 -2.50 4.95 -11.27
N TYR A 59 -3.53 5.62 -11.76
CA TYR A 59 -4.11 5.35 -13.10
C TYR A 59 -4.43 3.87 -13.35
N GLY A 60 -4.94 3.19 -12.32
CA GLY A 60 -5.37 1.80 -12.40
C GLY A 60 -4.27 0.74 -12.28
N HIS A 61 -3.02 1.14 -12.02
CA HIS A 61 -1.87 0.23 -11.95
C HIS A 61 -1.01 0.45 -10.71
N PHE A 62 -0.42 -0.63 -10.21
CA PHE A 62 0.73 -0.54 -9.31
C PHE A 62 2.00 -0.18 -10.10
N HIS A 63 2.97 0.41 -9.41
CA HIS A 63 4.26 0.69 -10.03
C HIS A 63 4.97 -0.62 -10.43
N PRO A 64 5.62 -0.70 -11.61
CA PRO A 64 6.27 -1.94 -12.10
C PRO A 64 7.32 -2.53 -11.15
N SER A 65 7.93 -1.71 -10.31
CA SER A 65 8.90 -2.17 -9.29
C SER A 65 8.32 -3.17 -8.31
N LEU A 66 7.01 -3.15 -8.06
CA LEU A 66 6.33 -4.13 -7.21
C LEU A 66 6.45 -5.53 -7.80
N ASN A 67 6.04 -5.72 -9.05
CA ASN A 67 6.12 -7.04 -9.70
C ASN A 67 7.56 -7.51 -9.84
N LYS A 68 8.46 -6.61 -10.22
CA LYS A 68 9.89 -6.93 -10.35
C LYS A 68 10.47 -7.42 -9.01
N PHE A 69 10.17 -6.76 -7.91
CA PHE A 69 10.60 -7.18 -6.58
C PHE A 69 10.04 -8.55 -6.20
N VAL A 70 8.73 -8.75 -6.40
CA VAL A 70 8.05 -10.02 -6.11
C VAL A 70 8.65 -11.17 -6.92
N GLU A 71 8.88 -10.98 -8.21
CA GLU A 71 9.50 -11.99 -9.07
C GLU A 71 10.93 -12.35 -8.64
N GLN A 72 11.74 -11.34 -8.33
CA GLN A 72 13.12 -11.54 -7.90
C GLN A 72 13.24 -12.26 -6.56
N HIS A 73 12.30 -12.05 -5.64
CA HIS A 73 12.35 -12.57 -4.27
C HIS A 73 11.32 -13.65 -3.98
N TYR A 74 10.61 -14.15 -4.99
CA TYR A 74 9.51 -15.09 -4.83
C TYR A 74 9.87 -16.32 -4.00
N ALA A 75 11.04 -16.93 -4.24
CA ALA A 75 11.48 -18.12 -3.55
C ALA A 75 11.52 -17.96 -2.02
N VAL A 76 11.88 -16.77 -1.54
CA VAL A 76 11.94 -16.45 -0.11
C VAL A 76 10.58 -15.91 0.38
N LEU A 77 9.94 -15.03 -0.39
CA LEU A 77 8.65 -14.43 -0.02
C LEU A 77 7.55 -15.46 0.25
N LYS A 78 7.51 -16.54 -0.53
CA LYS A 78 6.48 -17.59 -0.36
C LYS A 78 6.59 -18.35 0.96
N GLU A 79 7.79 -18.38 1.57
CA GLU A 79 8.06 -19.06 2.84
C GLU A 79 7.99 -18.12 4.05
N LYS A 80 7.96 -16.80 3.83
CA LYS A 80 7.91 -15.79 4.88
C LYS A 80 6.48 -15.47 5.28
N GLU A 81 6.29 -15.15 6.55
CA GLU A 81 5.07 -14.48 6.98
C GLU A 81 5.04 -13.08 6.35
N ALA A 82 4.10 -12.85 5.47
CA ALA A 82 4.09 -11.65 4.66
C ALA A 82 2.68 -11.05 4.50
N ALA A 83 2.63 -9.72 4.47
CA ALA A 83 1.42 -8.95 4.28
C ALA A 83 1.55 -7.99 3.10
N PHE A 84 0.44 -7.74 2.43
CA PHE A 84 0.34 -6.79 1.35
C PHE A 84 -0.74 -5.74 1.63
N ILE A 85 -0.39 -4.49 1.49
CA ILE A 85 -1.30 -3.33 1.60
C ILE A 85 -1.43 -2.70 0.22
N ALA A 86 -2.66 -2.67 -0.30
CA ALA A 86 -3.00 -1.88 -1.48
C ALA A 86 -3.62 -0.55 -1.05
N VAL A 87 -3.11 0.56 -1.57
CA VAL A 87 -3.62 1.90 -1.29
C VAL A 87 -4.17 2.51 -2.56
N ASN A 88 -5.44 2.87 -2.57
CA ASN A 88 -6.07 3.50 -3.74
C ASN A 88 -7.31 4.34 -3.35
N LEU A 89 -7.70 5.24 -4.24
CA LEU A 89 -8.84 6.14 -4.00
C LEU A 89 -10.21 5.45 -4.07
N VAL A 90 -10.31 4.36 -4.82
CA VAL A 90 -11.58 3.63 -4.98
C VAL A 90 -12.00 2.99 -3.66
N ALA A 91 -11.05 2.64 -2.81
CA ALA A 91 -11.27 2.08 -1.47
C ALA A 91 -11.92 3.05 -0.47
N ARG A 92 -12.14 4.32 -0.84
CA ARG A 92 -12.96 5.24 -0.05
C ARG A 92 -14.44 4.82 0.02
N LYS A 93 -14.87 4.00 -0.95
CA LYS A 93 -16.21 3.43 -0.98
C LYS A 93 -16.24 2.13 -0.18
N PRO A 94 -17.15 1.98 0.80
CA PRO A 94 -17.20 0.79 1.67
C PRO A 94 -17.32 -0.53 0.91
N GLU A 95 -18.05 -0.53 -0.21
CA GLU A 95 -18.24 -1.70 -1.06
C GLU A 95 -17.01 -2.06 -1.93
N LYS A 96 -15.93 -1.27 -1.86
CA LYS A 96 -14.71 -1.44 -2.67
C LYS A 96 -13.42 -1.38 -1.84
N ASN A 97 -13.51 -1.66 -0.56
CA ASN A 97 -12.40 -1.55 0.38
C ASN A 97 -11.85 -2.88 0.89
N THR A 98 -12.19 -3.97 0.23
CA THR A 98 -11.63 -5.29 0.52
C THR A 98 -10.84 -5.84 -0.67
N PRO A 99 -9.94 -6.82 -0.47
CA PRO A 99 -9.18 -7.42 -1.56
C PRO A 99 -10.07 -8.02 -2.66
N GLU A 100 -11.21 -8.57 -2.28
CA GLU A 100 -12.16 -9.22 -3.20
C GLU A 100 -12.99 -8.21 -3.98
N THR A 101 -13.37 -7.12 -3.36
CA THR A 101 -14.26 -6.10 -3.95
C THR A 101 -13.51 -4.98 -4.65
N ASN A 102 -12.23 -4.78 -4.32
CA ASN A 102 -11.39 -3.79 -4.99
C ASN A 102 -10.84 -4.36 -6.29
N LEU A 103 -11.34 -3.86 -7.41
CA LEU A 103 -11.02 -4.38 -8.74
C LEU A 103 -9.51 -4.46 -9.02
N TYR A 104 -8.76 -3.44 -8.64
CA TYR A 104 -7.32 -3.36 -8.93
C TYR A 104 -6.51 -4.35 -8.09
N THR A 105 -6.82 -4.45 -6.81
CA THR A 105 -6.17 -5.39 -5.89
C THR A 105 -6.50 -6.82 -6.27
N ARG A 106 -7.77 -7.11 -6.55
CA ARG A 106 -8.21 -8.44 -7.00
C ARG A 106 -7.51 -8.87 -8.29
N LYS A 107 -7.47 -7.98 -9.29
CA LYS A 107 -6.80 -8.26 -10.58
C LYS A 107 -5.31 -8.55 -10.37
N TRP A 108 -4.64 -7.73 -9.56
CA TRP A 108 -3.22 -7.94 -9.27
C TRP A 108 -2.98 -9.28 -8.56
N LEU A 109 -3.79 -9.61 -7.55
CA LEU A 109 -3.69 -10.88 -6.83
C LEU A 109 -3.94 -12.09 -7.75
N GLN A 110 -4.82 -11.99 -8.73
CA GLN A 110 -5.04 -13.05 -9.71
C GLN A 110 -3.82 -13.28 -10.59
N GLN A 111 -3.12 -12.24 -10.99
CA GLN A 111 -1.98 -12.28 -11.90
C GLN A 111 -0.64 -12.51 -11.21
N SER A 112 -0.50 -12.11 -9.95
CA SER A 112 0.76 -12.24 -9.19
C SER A 112 1.11 -13.69 -8.95
N ILE A 113 2.39 -14.04 -9.12
CA ILE A 113 2.93 -15.35 -8.72
C ILE A 113 2.94 -15.53 -7.20
N TRP A 114 3.06 -14.44 -6.45
CA TRP A 114 3.06 -14.44 -5.00
C TRP A 114 1.65 -14.18 -4.45
N LYS A 115 1.23 -15.02 -3.51
CA LYS A 115 -0.04 -14.88 -2.78
C LYS A 115 0.27 -14.59 -1.32
N PRO A 116 0.25 -13.31 -0.90
CA PRO A 116 0.52 -12.96 0.49
C PRO A 116 -0.56 -13.54 1.41
N GLN A 117 -0.15 -13.89 2.63
CA GLN A 117 -1.05 -14.48 3.65
C GLN A 117 -2.07 -13.47 4.15
N HIS A 118 -1.66 -12.21 4.25
CA HIS A 118 -2.51 -11.12 4.72
C HIS A 118 -2.56 -10.04 3.64
N VAL A 119 -3.77 -9.69 3.22
CA VAL A 119 -4.01 -8.61 2.25
C VAL A 119 -5.05 -7.66 2.81
N VAL A 120 -4.75 -6.37 2.74
CA VAL A 120 -5.69 -5.32 3.14
C VAL A 120 -5.68 -4.18 2.12
N VAL A 121 -6.81 -3.52 2.01
CA VAL A 121 -6.97 -2.36 1.12
C VAL A 121 -7.32 -1.13 1.97
N PHE A 122 -6.56 -0.06 1.79
CA PHE A 122 -6.84 1.23 2.44
C PHE A 122 -7.10 2.31 1.39
N ALA A 123 -7.99 3.23 1.73
CA ALA A 123 -8.16 4.44 0.96
C ALA A 123 -6.94 5.34 1.10
N GLY A 124 -6.55 5.96 0.00
CA GLY A 124 -5.42 6.88 -0.05
C GLY A 124 -5.84 8.33 0.18
N ALA A 125 -5.15 9.25 -0.48
CA ALA A 125 -5.41 10.68 -0.41
C ALA A 125 -5.31 11.32 -1.80
N LEU A 126 -5.99 12.46 -1.94
CA LEU A 126 -5.83 13.37 -3.08
C LEU A 126 -4.95 14.54 -2.64
N ARG A 127 -3.78 14.66 -3.23
CA ARG A 127 -2.81 15.72 -2.96
C ARG A 127 -2.81 16.73 -4.09
N TYR A 128 -3.92 17.47 -4.26
CA TYR A 128 -4.06 18.46 -5.32
C TYR A 128 -2.97 19.52 -5.31
N SER A 129 -2.42 19.84 -4.16
CA SER A 129 -1.28 20.74 -4.01
C SER A 129 -0.02 20.27 -4.77
N ARG A 130 0.09 18.97 -5.06
CA ARG A 130 1.22 18.34 -5.76
C ARG A 130 0.96 18.05 -7.22
N TYR A 131 -0.25 18.36 -7.72
CA TYR A 131 -0.65 18.05 -9.09
C TYR A 131 -0.48 19.24 -10.01
N ASN A 132 -0.06 18.95 -11.26
CA ASN A 132 -0.11 19.91 -12.36
C ASN A 132 -1.58 20.20 -12.72
N TRP A 133 -1.83 21.30 -13.43
CA TRP A 133 -3.20 21.69 -13.80
C TRP A 133 -3.94 20.61 -14.61
N TRP A 134 -3.26 19.92 -15.54
CA TRP A 134 -3.87 18.85 -16.34
C TRP A 134 -4.14 17.59 -15.53
N GLN A 135 -3.27 17.26 -14.55
CA GLN A 135 -3.50 16.16 -13.60
C GLN A 135 -4.71 16.45 -12.72
N LYS A 136 -4.86 17.68 -12.24
CA LYS A 136 -6.04 18.12 -11.48
C LYS A 136 -7.31 17.92 -12.29
N ARG A 137 -7.30 18.26 -13.59
CA ARG A 137 -8.47 18.10 -14.48
C ARG A 137 -8.83 16.64 -14.69
N ILE A 138 -7.87 15.77 -14.93
CA ILE A 138 -8.09 14.34 -15.09
C ILE A 138 -8.70 13.75 -13.82
N ILE A 139 -8.14 14.07 -12.66
CA ILE A 139 -8.62 13.57 -11.37
C ILE A 139 -10.00 14.15 -11.03
N GLN A 140 -10.25 15.41 -11.32
CA GLN A 140 -11.60 16.01 -11.21
C GLN A 140 -12.62 15.22 -12.02
N LEU A 141 -12.30 14.88 -13.26
CA LEU A 141 -13.18 14.09 -14.12
C LEU A 141 -13.46 12.71 -13.52
N ILE A 142 -12.42 12.02 -13.05
CA ILE A 142 -12.56 10.72 -12.41
C ILE A 142 -13.41 10.83 -11.13
N MET A 143 -13.17 11.83 -10.32
CA MET A 143 -13.96 12.07 -9.09
C MET A 143 -15.41 12.40 -9.41
N TRP A 144 -15.66 13.24 -10.40
CA TRP A 144 -17.01 13.53 -10.86
C TRP A 144 -17.76 12.28 -11.34
N MET A 145 -17.13 11.46 -12.19
CA MET A 145 -17.72 10.21 -12.69
C MET A 145 -17.96 9.17 -11.58
N THR A 146 -17.18 9.21 -10.51
CA THR A 146 -17.26 8.25 -9.39
C THR A 146 -17.99 8.80 -8.16
N GLY A 147 -18.61 9.99 -8.26
CA GLY A 147 -19.39 10.60 -7.19
C GLY A 147 -18.54 11.16 -6.05
N GLY A 148 -17.27 11.49 -6.30
CA GLY A 148 -16.38 12.13 -5.33
C GLY A 148 -16.37 13.65 -5.43
N SER A 149 -15.65 14.32 -4.49
CA SER A 149 -15.47 15.76 -4.51
C SER A 149 -14.62 16.20 -5.70
N THR A 150 -15.05 17.26 -6.38
CA THR A 150 -14.31 17.92 -7.48
C THR A 150 -13.57 19.17 -7.03
N ASP A 151 -13.62 19.50 -5.74
CA ASP A 151 -12.89 20.63 -5.16
C ASP A 151 -11.38 20.37 -5.17
N THR A 152 -10.63 21.15 -5.95
CA THR A 152 -9.17 21.05 -6.08
C THR A 152 -8.42 22.07 -5.21
N SER A 153 -9.12 22.85 -4.39
CA SER A 153 -8.53 23.90 -3.57
C SER A 153 -7.77 23.37 -2.36
N ARG A 154 -8.00 22.12 -1.98
CA ARG A 154 -7.41 21.47 -0.80
C ARG A 154 -7.10 20.01 -1.04
N ASP A 155 -6.13 19.49 -0.28
CA ASP A 155 -5.86 18.08 -0.19
C ASP A 155 -6.94 17.36 0.63
N ILE A 156 -7.28 16.12 0.25
CA ILE A 156 -8.30 15.33 0.92
C ILE A 156 -7.70 13.96 1.26
N GLU A 157 -7.79 13.59 2.53
CA GLU A 157 -7.36 12.29 3.03
C GLU A 157 -8.58 11.40 3.31
N PHE A 158 -8.61 10.22 2.71
CA PHE A 158 -9.71 9.25 2.86
C PHE A 158 -9.35 8.05 3.74
N THR A 159 -8.11 7.96 4.20
CA THR A 159 -7.60 6.83 4.98
C THR A 159 -8.37 6.65 6.29
N ASN A 160 -8.90 5.46 6.52
CA ASN A 160 -9.51 5.10 7.79
C ASN A 160 -8.42 4.64 8.77
N TRP A 161 -8.00 5.52 9.65
CA TRP A 161 -6.90 5.27 10.59
C TRP A 161 -7.24 4.22 11.64
N THR A 162 -8.50 4.06 12.00
CA THR A 162 -8.94 2.99 12.90
C THR A 162 -8.69 1.61 12.29
N ASN A 163 -8.96 1.45 10.99
CA ASN A 163 -8.68 0.20 10.29
C ASN A 163 -7.17 -0.04 10.12
N VAL A 164 -6.38 1.00 9.90
CA VAL A 164 -4.91 0.91 9.87
C VAL A 164 -4.38 0.40 11.21
N GLN A 165 -4.88 0.94 12.33
CA GLN A 165 -4.49 0.51 13.68
C GLN A 165 -4.86 -0.95 13.95
N LYS A 166 -6.07 -1.37 13.62
CA LYS A 166 -6.51 -2.77 13.77
C LYS A 166 -5.63 -3.73 12.97
N PHE A 167 -5.30 -3.36 11.75
CA PHE A 167 -4.39 -4.16 10.92
C PHE A 167 -2.99 -4.25 11.53
N ALA A 168 -2.44 -3.14 12.02
CA ALA A 168 -1.14 -3.12 12.71
C ALA A 168 -1.12 -4.07 13.90
N GLU A 169 -2.16 -4.04 14.73
CA GLU A 169 -2.29 -4.94 15.89
C GLU A 169 -2.34 -6.41 15.46
N GLN A 170 -3.06 -6.73 14.40
CA GLN A 170 -3.12 -8.10 13.88
C GLN A 170 -1.76 -8.56 13.33
N LEU A 171 -1.11 -7.72 12.54
CA LEU A 171 0.18 -8.02 11.91
C LEU A 171 1.30 -8.22 12.94
N LEU A 172 1.27 -7.46 14.03
CA LEU A 172 2.37 -7.39 15.00
C LEU A 172 2.18 -8.26 16.24
N LYS A 173 1.00 -8.88 16.42
CA LYS A 173 0.70 -9.76 17.55
C LYS A 173 1.37 -11.13 17.49
N SER A 174 1.77 -11.59 16.34
CA SER A 174 2.34 -12.93 16.10
C SER A 174 3.86 -13.00 16.30
#